data_b7b6cc45b12f598b5d49fb4b79094f50
#
_entry.id   b7b6cc45b12f598b5d49fb4b79094f50
#
_cell.length_a   1.000
_cell.length_b   1.000
_cell.length_c   1.000
_cell.angle_alpha   90.00
_cell.angle_beta   90.00
_cell.angle_gamma   90.00
#
_symmetry.space_group_name_H-M   'P 1'
#
loop_
_entity.id
_entity.type
_entity.pdbx_description
1 polymer ?
#
loop_
_entity_poly.entity_id
_entity_poly.type
_entity_poly.pdbx_seq_one_letter_code
_entity_poly.pdbx_strand_id
1 'polypeptide(L)'
;MIQEILLLGNPKLYEVSGEVTEQDWKDLPRWVEDLHDTLMEYRRTYGAGRAVAAPQIGIQKRLLYMYLDKPYVFVNPVLTFPDEETYELMDDCMSFPGLMVKVRRHKRAVIRYRDGNDQPGEMALEGDLSELLQHEYDHLDGILATMRAVDDKSLFYELRKRNL
;
A
#
# COMPACT_ATOMS: atom_id res chain seq x y z
N MET A 1 0.49 -8.94 -15.75
CA MET A 1 0.42 -10.35 -15.27
C MET A 1 0.25 -10.38 -13.75
N ILE A 2 -0.54 -11.33 -13.28
CA ILE A 2 -0.67 -11.58 -11.83
C ILE A 2 0.68 -12.02 -11.27
N GLN A 3 1.13 -11.35 -10.23
CA GLN A 3 2.39 -11.64 -9.53
C GLN A 3 2.12 -12.25 -8.16
N GLU A 4 3.07 -13.00 -7.65
CA GLU A 4 3.03 -13.50 -6.29
C GLU A 4 3.18 -12.33 -5.30
N ILE A 5 2.27 -12.25 -4.32
CA ILE A 5 2.37 -11.29 -3.23
C ILE A 5 3.33 -11.84 -2.18
N LEU A 6 4.36 -11.08 -1.86
CA LEU A 6 5.32 -11.43 -0.82
C LEU A 6 4.62 -11.36 0.55
N LEU A 7 4.82 -12.39 1.36
CA LEU A 7 4.16 -12.52 2.66
C LEU A 7 5.04 -12.00 3.80
N LEU A 8 4.39 -11.61 4.88
CA LEU A 8 5.03 -11.21 6.13
C LEU A 8 6.15 -12.18 6.52
N GLY A 9 7.33 -11.64 6.81
CA GLY A 9 8.55 -12.42 7.07
C GLY A 9 9.49 -12.50 5.87
N ASN A 10 9.02 -12.21 4.65
CA ASN A 10 9.93 -12.13 3.51
C ASN A 10 10.84 -10.90 3.66
N PRO A 11 12.18 -11.07 3.66
CA PRO A 11 13.12 -9.98 3.92
C PRO A 11 13.04 -8.82 2.92
N LYS A 12 12.56 -9.05 1.71
CA LYS A 12 12.37 -7.99 0.72
C LYS A 12 11.33 -6.95 1.13
N LEU A 13 10.36 -7.31 1.97
CA LEU A 13 9.36 -6.38 2.48
C LEU A 13 9.92 -5.35 3.47
N TYR A 14 11.09 -5.62 4.03
CA TYR A 14 11.75 -4.76 5.02
C TYR A 14 12.83 -3.87 4.40
N GLU A 15 13.02 -3.95 3.09
CA GLU A 15 13.96 -3.09 2.36
C GLU A 15 13.32 -1.73 2.05
N VAL A 16 14.15 -0.68 2.08
CA VAL A 16 13.74 0.65 1.60
C VAL A 16 13.79 0.65 0.08
N SER A 17 12.66 0.97 -0.55
CA SER A 17 12.55 1.02 -2.01
C SER A 17 13.24 2.26 -2.59
N GLY A 18 13.91 2.06 -3.70
CA GLY A 18 14.55 3.14 -4.45
C GLY A 18 13.56 3.96 -5.28
N GLU A 19 13.94 5.19 -5.60
CA GLU A 19 13.11 6.02 -6.48
C GLU A 19 12.97 5.41 -7.88
N VAL A 20 11.84 5.68 -8.50
CA VAL A 20 11.64 5.44 -9.93
C VAL A 20 12.47 6.48 -10.68
N THR A 21 13.48 6.03 -11.41
CA THR A 21 14.39 6.89 -12.17
C THR A 21 13.85 7.14 -13.58
N GLU A 22 14.46 8.08 -14.29
CA GLU A 22 14.11 8.36 -15.69
C GLU A 22 14.19 7.09 -16.57
N GLN A 23 15.16 6.23 -16.31
CA GLN A 23 15.32 4.97 -17.05
C GLN A 23 14.20 3.96 -16.74
N ASP A 24 13.63 4.03 -15.56
CA ASP A 24 12.55 3.10 -15.12
C ASP A 24 11.22 3.39 -15.82
N TRP A 25 11.00 4.60 -16.33
CA TRP A 25 9.73 5.00 -16.93
C TRP A 25 9.31 4.11 -18.11
N LYS A 26 10.26 3.53 -18.82
CA LYS A 26 9.97 2.58 -19.91
C LYS A 26 9.32 1.28 -19.41
N ASP A 27 9.62 0.89 -18.16
CA ASP A 27 9.08 -0.33 -17.52
C ASP A 27 7.81 -0.04 -16.70
N LEU A 28 7.54 1.22 -16.38
CA LEU A 28 6.43 1.62 -15.52
C LEU A 28 5.07 1.11 -16.00
N PRO A 29 4.70 1.17 -17.29
CA PRO A 29 3.40 0.66 -17.74
C PRO A 29 3.21 -0.83 -17.42
N ARG A 30 4.25 -1.64 -17.57
CA ARG A 30 4.23 -3.06 -17.23
C ARG A 30 4.07 -3.26 -15.73
N TRP A 31 4.81 -2.52 -14.91
CA TRP A 31 4.70 -2.60 -13.45
C TRP A 31 3.29 -2.23 -12.97
N VAL A 32 2.70 -1.19 -13.54
CA VAL A 32 1.33 -0.77 -13.22
C VAL A 32 0.32 -1.84 -13.62
N GLU A 33 0.48 -2.45 -14.79
CA GLU A 33 -0.37 -3.56 -15.23
C GLU A 33 -0.26 -4.77 -14.27
N ASP A 34 0.96 -5.14 -13.89
CA ASP A 34 1.19 -6.24 -12.95
C ASP A 34 0.56 -5.96 -11.57
N LEU A 35 0.69 -4.72 -11.07
CA LEU A 35 0.05 -4.30 -9.82
C LEU A 35 -1.48 -4.35 -9.93
N HIS A 36 -2.03 -3.88 -11.04
CA HIS A 36 -3.46 -3.92 -11.30
C HIS A 36 -3.98 -5.36 -11.31
N ASP A 37 -3.39 -6.22 -12.11
CA ASP A 37 -3.81 -7.61 -12.25
C ASP A 37 -3.74 -8.36 -10.91
N THR A 38 -2.66 -8.13 -10.16
CA THR A 38 -2.46 -8.75 -8.85
C THR A 38 -3.50 -8.26 -7.84
N LEU A 39 -3.79 -6.95 -7.82
CA LEU A 39 -4.82 -6.39 -6.94
C LEU A 39 -6.21 -6.92 -7.28
N MET A 40 -6.54 -7.01 -8.57
CA MET A 40 -7.84 -7.54 -9.01
C MET A 40 -8.00 -9.02 -8.67
N GLU A 41 -6.95 -9.81 -8.81
CA GLU A 41 -6.96 -11.22 -8.40
C GLU A 41 -7.11 -11.36 -6.88
N TYR A 42 -6.45 -10.53 -6.10
CA TYR A 42 -6.63 -10.50 -4.65
C TYR A 42 -8.08 -10.18 -4.28
N ARG A 43 -8.68 -9.18 -4.92
CA ARG A 43 -10.10 -8.85 -4.74
C ARG A 43 -11.01 -10.01 -5.05
N ARG A 44 -10.76 -10.69 -6.15
CA ARG A 44 -11.55 -11.86 -6.57
C ARG A 44 -11.48 -12.96 -5.51
N THR A 45 -10.31 -13.17 -4.93
CA THR A 45 -10.06 -14.25 -3.97
C THR A 45 -10.60 -13.92 -2.57
N TYR A 46 -10.39 -12.68 -2.11
CA TYR A 46 -10.65 -12.29 -0.72
C TYR A 46 -11.81 -11.30 -0.54
N GLY A 47 -12.35 -10.75 -1.60
CA GLY A 47 -13.43 -9.75 -1.55
C GLY A 47 -12.99 -8.40 -0.99
N ALA A 48 -11.69 -8.13 -0.91
CA ALA A 48 -11.11 -6.91 -0.36
C ALA A 48 -9.80 -6.59 -1.04
N GLY A 49 -9.32 -5.36 -0.88
CA GLY A 49 -8.08 -4.86 -1.46
C GLY A 49 -8.33 -3.60 -2.28
N ARG A 50 -7.78 -2.47 -1.83
CA ARG A 50 -7.97 -1.17 -2.47
C ARG A 50 -6.69 -0.65 -3.11
N ALA A 51 -5.53 -1.05 -2.57
CA ALA A 51 -4.23 -0.57 -3.01
C ALA A 51 -3.15 -1.61 -2.77
N VAL A 52 -2.03 -1.46 -3.46
CA VAL A 52 -0.86 -2.34 -3.34
C VAL A 52 0.41 -1.52 -3.63
N ALA A 53 1.46 -1.82 -2.89
CA ALA A 53 2.78 -1.22 -3.11
C ALA A 53 3.66 -2.14 -3.99
N ALA A 54 4.47 -1.55 -4.84
CA ALA A 54 5.35 -2.29 -5.74
C ALA A 54 6.26 -3.30 -5.02
N PRO A 55 6.85 -2.99 -3.85
CA PRO A 55 7.67 -3.99 -3.14
C PRO A 55 6.89 -5.24 -2.71
N GLN A 56 5.57 -5.17 -2.58
CA GLN A 56 4.76 -6.35 -2.26
C GLN A 56 4.73 -7.40 -3.39
N ILE A 57 5.07 -7.02 -4.60
CA ILE A 57 5.23 -7.95 -5.73
C ILE A 57 6.70 -8.05 -6.19
N GLY A 58 7.63 -7.64 -5.34
CA GLY A 58 9.07 -7.79 -5.60
C GLY A 58 9.70 -6.69 -6.43
N ILE A 59 8.99 -5.61 -6.73
CA ILE A 59 9.51 -4.43 -7.43
C ILE A 59 9.96 -3.41 -6.38
N GLN A 60 11.28 -3.31 -6.13
CA GLN A 60 11.85 -2.45 -5.09
C GLN A 60 11.94 -0.99 -5.55
N LYS A 61 10.79 -0.43 -5.88
CA LYS A 61 10.64 0.95 -6.37
C LYS A 61 9.52 1.68 -5.63
N ARG A 62 9.69 2.99 -5.49
CA ARG A 62 8.72 3.87 -4.84
C ARG A 62 7.53 4.11 -5.75
N LEU A 63 6.68 3.11 -5.84
CA LEU A 63 5.49 3.08 -6.69
C LEU A 63 4.34 2.46 -5.91
N LEU A 64 3.22 3.18 -5.87
CA LEU A 64 1.95 2.70 -5.29
C LEU A 64 0.88 2.66 -6.37
N TYR A 65 -0.01 1.70 -6.25
CA TYR A 65 -1.18 1.56 -7.11
C TYR A 65 -2.45 1.43 -6.27
N MET A 66 -3.46 2.20 -6.61
CA MET A 66 -4.77 2.15 -5.97
C MET A 66 -5.86 2.06 -7.03
N TYR A 67 -6.87 1.25 -6.78
CA TYR A 67 -8.05 1.16 -7.64
C TYR A 67 -9.31 1.27 -6.79
N LEU A 68 -10.03 2.36 -6.96
CA LEU A 68 -11.34 2.61 -6.33
C LEU A 68 -12.42 2.65 -7.42
N ASP A 69 -12.80 3.84 -7.84
CA ASP A 69 -13.65 4.12 -8.99
C ASP A 69 -12.88 4.08 -10.32
N LYS A 70 -11.58 4.31 -10.23
CA LYS A 70 -10.62 4.34 -11.35
C LYS A 70 -9.22 4.01 -10.83
N PRO A 71 -8.25 3.77 -11.72
CA PRO A 71 -6.86 3.59 -11.31
C PRO A 71 -6.21 4.91 -10.85
N TYR A 72 -5.38 4.79 -9.81
CA TYR A 72 -4.50 5.85 -9.32
C TYR A 72 -3.08 5.30 -9.25
N VAL A 73 -2.13 6.01 -9.84
CA VAL A 73 -0.71 5.64 -9.86
C VAL A 73 0.08 6.73 -9.15
N PHE A 74 0.86 6.33 -8.16
CA PHE A 74 1.67 7.25 -7.36
C PHE A 74 3.15 6.89 -7.53
N VAL A 75 3.86 7.68 -8.33
CA VAL A 75 5.30 7.52 -8.58
C VAL A 75 6.07 8.49 -7.70
N ASN A 76 7.05 7.97 -6.97
CA ASN A 76 7.88 8.74 -6.04
C ASN A 76 7.04 9.62 -5.10
N PRO A 77 6.04 9.03 -4.44
CA PRO A 77 5.15 9.82 -3.58
C PRO A 77 5.89 10.40 -2.38
N VAL A 78 5.41 11.56 -1.94
CA VAL A 78 5.80 12.19 -0.66
C VAL A 78 4.54 12.41 0.15
N LEU A 79 4.51 11.84 1.34
CA LEU A 79 3.39 11.95 2.26
C LEU A 79 3.73 12.95 3.37
N THR A 80 2.83 13.89 3.62
CA THR A 80 2.95 14.88 4.69
C THR A 80 1.67 14.93 5.50
N PHE A 81 1.74 15.47 6.72
CA PHE A 81 0.61 15.55 7.63
C PHE A 81 0.32 17.01 7.95
N PRO A 82 -0.89 17.52 7.66
CA PRO A 82 -1.24 18.93 7.90
C PRO A 82 -1.46 19.25 9.37
N ASP A 83 -1.71 18.24 10.20
CA ASP A 83 -1.91 18.37 11.64
C ASP A 83 -1.51 17.07 12.37
N GLU A 84 -1.62 17.06 13.70
CA GLU A 84 -1.22 15.93 14.53
C GLU A 84 -2.39 15.04 14.96
N GLU A 85 -3.60 15.29 14.48
CA GLU A 85 -4.75 14.46 14.85
C GLU A 85 -4.59 13.03 14.36
N THR A 86 -4.70 12.09 15.27
CA THR A 86 -4.59 10.66 14.99
C THR A 86 -5.83 9.92 15.47
N TYR A 87 -6.01 8.71 14.99
CA TYR A 87 -7.04 7.78 15.45
C TYR A 87 -6.54 6.35 15.40
N GLU A 88 -7.16 5.50 16.19
CA GLU A 88 -6.87 4.06 16.17
C GLU A 88 -7.86 3.35 15.24
N LEU A 89 -7.34 2.35 14.54
CA LEU A 89 -8.13 1.53 13.62
C LEU A 89 -7.54 0.13 13.53
N MET A 90 -8.33 -0.79 13.01
CA MET A 90 -7.87 -2.13 12.66
C MET A 90 -7.40 -2.13 11.22
N ASP A 91 -6.12 -2.44 11.02
CA ASP A 91 -5.45 -2.46 9.73
C ASP A 91 -5.21 -3.90 9.28
N ASP A 92 -5.33 -4.13 7.98
CA ASP A 92 -5.02 -5.41 7.34
C ASP A 92 -4.07 -5.19 6.15
N CYS A 93 -3.51 -6.26 5.61
CA CYS A 93 -2.56 -6.17 4.52
C CYS A 93 -2.66 -7.40 3.62
N MET A 94 -2.46 -7.20 2.32
CA MET A 94 -2.37 -8.29 1.35
C MET A 94 -1.20 -9.24 1.66
N SER A 95 -0.18 -8.76 2.36
CA SER A 95 1.00 -9.56 2.76
C SER A 95 0.76 -10.42 4.00
N PHE A 96 -0.35 -10.25 4.70
CA PHE A 96 -0.73 -11.11 5.85
C PHE A 96 -2.27 -11.28 5.92
N PRO A 97 -2.87 -11.95 4.91
CA PRO A 97 -4.33 -12.13 4.88
C PRO A 97 -4.81 -12.89 6.12
N GLY A 98 -5.90 -12.41 6.72
CA GLY A 98 -6.49 -12.97 7.93
C GLY A 98 -5.92 -12.44 9.25
N LEU A 99 -4.90 -11.58 9.19
CA LEU A 99 -4.35 -10.91 10.38
C LEU A 99 -4.81 -9.46 10.40
N MET A 100 -5.36 -9.02 11.54
CA MET A 100 -5.71 -7.63 11.79
C MET A 100 -4.76 -7.04 12.83
N VAL A 101 -4.37 -5.80 12.64
CA VAL A 101 -3.45 -5.08 13.52
C VAL A 101 -4.10 -3.78 13.97
N LYS A 102 -4.20 -3.56 15.28
CA LYS A 102 -4.61 -2.24 15.78
C LYS A 102 -3.42 -1.29 15.68
N VAL A 103 -3.60 -0.25 14.88
CA VAL A 103 -2.59 0.78 14.62
C VAL A 103 -3.14 2.17 14.93
N ARG A 104 -2.25 3.13 15.07
CA ARG A 104 -2.59 4.56 15.15
C ARG A 104 -2.09 5.22 13.87
N ARG A 105 -2.99 5.94 13.19
CA ARG A 105 -2.70 6.65 11.94
C ARG A 105 -3.15 8.10 12.03
N HIS A 106 -2.52 8.95 11.23
CA HIS A 106 -2.99 10.33 11.06
C HIS A 106 -4.35 10.36 10.39
N LYS A 107 -5.26 11.15 10.91
CA LYS A 107 -6.60 11.29 10.37
C LYS A 107 -6.58 11.96 9.00
N ARG A 108 -5.65 12.89 8.78
CA ARG A 108 -5.46 13.63 7.54
C ARG A 108 -4.01 13.51 7.07
N ALA A 109 -3.84 13.46 5.77
CA ALA A 109 -2.54 13.45 5.11
C ALA A 109 -2.64 14.17 3.77
N VAL A 110 -1.50 14.54 3.21
CA VAL A 110 -1.39 15.04 1.84
C VAL A 110 -0.35 14.21 1.13
N ILE A 111 -0.70 13.66 -0.03
CA ILE A 111 0.22 12.94 -0.88
C ILE A 111 0.51 13.73 -2.16
N ARG A 112 1.80 13.96 -2.42
CA ARG A 112 2.30 14.55 -3.68
C ARG A 112 3.04 13.48 -4.44
N TYR A 113 2.85 13.44 -5.74
CA TYR A 113 3.39 12.36 -6.59
C TYR A 113 3.49 12.78 -8.05
N ARG A 114 4.12 11.92 -8.85
CA ARG A 114 3.97 11.92 -10.30
C ARG A 114 2.98 10.81 -10.66
N ASP A 115 2.08 11.06 -11.59
CA ASP A 115 1.14 10.04 -12.05
C ASP A 115 1.77 9.15 -13.15
N GLY A 116 0.99 8.20 -13.68
CA GLY A 116 1.45 7.29 -14.72
C GLY A 116 1.81 7.95 -16.06
N ASN A 117 1.48 9.21 -16.25
CA ASN A 117 1.83 10.03 -17.41
C ASN A 117 2.92 11.06 -17.10
N ASP A 118 3.64 10.87 -15.98
CA ASP A 118 4.68 11.79 -15.51
C ASP A 118 4.18 13.22 -15.26
N GLN A 119 2.92 13.35 -14.83
CA GLN A 119 2.35 14.64 -14.46
C GLN A 119 2.33 14.78 -12.93
N PRO A 120 2.60 15.98 -12.40
CA PRO A 120 2.51 16.20 -10.96
C PRO A 120 1.06 16.09 -10.48
N GLY A 121 0.88 15.45 -9.32
CA GLY A 121 -0.41 15.32 -8.66
C GLY A 121 -0.29 15.59 -7.17
N GLU A 122 -1.41 15.97 -6.58
CA GLU A 122 -1.56 16.17 -5.15
C GLU A 122 -2.96 15.78 -4.71
N MET A 123 -3.07 15.05 -3.61
CA MET A 123 -4.37 14.69 -3.02
C MET A 123 -4.35 14.98 -1.52
N ALA A 124 -5.40 15.66 -1.06
CA ALA A 124 -5.73 15.75 0.36
C ALA A 124 -6.51 14.49 0.77
N LEU A 125 -6.07 13.84 1.83
CA LEU A 125 -6.59 12.56 2.29
C LEU A 125 -7.17 12.71 3.69
N GLU A 126 -8.29 12.06 3.95
CA GLU A 126 -8.92 12.03 5.26
C GLU A 126 -9.53 10.64 5.54
N GLY A 127 -9.48 10.20 6.80
CA GLY A 127 -10.09 8.94 7.23
C GLY A 127 -9.53 7.73 6.50
N ASP A 128 -10.38 6.96 5.85
CA ASP A 128 -10.03 5.69 5.19
C ASP A 128 -8.94 5.85 4.13
N LEU A 129 -8.98 6.92 3.32
CA LEU A 129 -7.94 7.18 2.33
C LEU A 129 -6.62 7.59 2.96
N SER A 130 -6.67 8.33 4.07
CA SER A 130 -5.47 8.73 4.81
C SER A 130 -4.76 7.49 5.39
N GLU A 131 -5.50 6.62 6.08
CA GLU A 131 -4.91 5.40 6.64
C GLU A 131 -4.40 4.45 5.57
N LEU A 132 -5.15 4.29 4.49
CA LEU A 132 -4.78 3.43 3.38
C LEU A 132 -3.45 3.84 2.76
N LEU A 133 -3.29 5.11 2.40
CA LEU A 133 -2.07 5.57 1.75
C LEU A 133 -0.88 5.72 2.72
N GLN A 134 -1.12 5.92 4.02
CA GLN A 134 -0.06 5.76 5.02
C GLN A 134 0.46 4.33 5.08
N HIS A 135 -0.44 3.35 5.05
CA HIS A 135 -0.09 1.93 5.03
C HIS A 135 0.75 1.58 3.80
N GLU A 136 0.31 1.99 2.62
CA GLU A 136 1.03 1.72 1.37
C GLU A 136 2.37 2.45 1.29
N TYR A 137 2.41 3.69 1.76
CA TYR A 137 3.63 4.48 1.83
C TYR A 137 4.67 3.85 2.76
N ASP A 138 4.24 3.31 3.89
CA ASP A 138 5.11 2.56 4.81
C ASP A 138 5.84 1.42 4.10
N HIS A 139 5.17 0.69 3.22
CA HIS A 139 5.81 -0.37 2.45
C HIS A 139 7.03 0.10 1.65
N LEU A 140 7.02 1.34 1.17
CA LEU A 140 8.15 1.93 0.44
C LEU A 140 9.38 2.14 1.35
N ASP A 141 9.15 2.27 2.65
CA ASP A 141 10.19 2.43 3.66
C ASP A 141 10.51 1.12 4.40
N GLY A 142 9.99 0.00 3.90
CA GLY A 142 10.20 -1.31 4.52
C GLY A 142 9.45 -1.51 5.84
N ILE A 143 8.36 -0.78 6.04
CA ILE A 143 7.56 -0.80 7.27
C ILE A 143 6.23 -1.50 6.99
N LEU A 144 5.91 -2.52 7.78
CA LEU A 144 4.63 -3.21 7.75
C LEU A 144 3.77 -2.76 8.93
N ALA A 145 2.44 -2.89 8.79
CA ALA A 145 1.50 -2.50 9.84
C ALA A 145 1.76 -3.21 11.18
N THR A 146 2.28 -4.43 11.16
CA THR A 146 2.70 -5.17 12.37
C THR A 146 3.75 -4.42 13.20
N MET A 147 4.58 -3.60 12.54
CA MET A 147 5.60 -2.77 13.19
C MET A 147 5.02 -1.50 13.81
N ARG A 148 3.76 -1.18 13.50
CA ARG A 148 3.02 -0.02 14.01
C ARG A 148 1.90 -0.40 14.98
N ALA A 149 1.87 -1.67 15.42
CA ALA A 149 0.91 -2.11 16.44
C ALA A 149 1.00 -1.21 17.67
N VAL A 150 -0.15 -0.78 18.22
CA VAL A 150 -0.18 0.15 19.36
C VAL A 150 0.41 -0.48 20.62
N ASP A 151 0.36 -1.81 20.75
CA ASP A 151 1.02 -2.59 21.80
C ASP A 151 1.24 -4.04 21.33
N ASP A 152 1.81 -4.87 22.17
CA ASP A 152 2.11 -6.26 21.88
C ASP A 152 0.87 -7.19 21.84
N LYS A 153 -0.31 -6.68 22.18
CA LYS A 153 -1.59 -7.39 22.19
C LYS A 153 -2.53 -6.89 21.10
N SER A 154 -2.02 -6.20 20.10
CA SER A 154 -2.79 -5.56 19.04
C SER A 154 -2.81 -6.35 17.74
N LEU A 155 -2.53 -7.65 17.79
CA LEU A 155 -2.60 -8.55 16.65
C LEU A 155 -3.76 -9.53 16.84
N PHE A 156 -4.63 -9.65 15.84
CA PHE A 156 -5.85 -10.44 15.91
C PHE A 156 -6.01 -11.27 14.65
N TYR A 157 -6.39 -12.53 14.79
CA TYR A 157 -6.87 -13.30 13.66
C TYR A 157 -8.31 -12.92 13.34
N GLU A 158 -8.59 -12.69 12.06
CA GLU A 158 -9.94 -12.59 11.53
C GLU A 158 -10.16 -13.77 10.58
N LEU A 159 -11.09 -14.65 10.95
CA LEU A 159 -11.55 -15.72 10.07
C LEU A 159 -12.43 -15.11 8.98
N ARG A 160 -11.84 -14.60 7.93
CA ARG A 160 -12.57 -14.24 6.73
C ARG A 160 -13.08 -15.53 6.09
N LYS A 161 -14.40 -15.62 5.89
CA LYS A 161 -14.93 -16.69 5.07
C LYS A 161 -14.28 -16.60 3.70
N ARG A 162 -13.44 -17.58 3.38
CA ARG A 162 -12.99 -17.76 2.02
C ARG A 162 -14.25 -18.02 1.19
N ASN A 163 -14.47 -17.23 0.16
CA ASN A 163 -15.43 -17.60 -0.86
C ASN A 163 -14.82 -18.79 -1.60
N LEU A 164 -15.24 -19.96 -1.16
CA LEU A 164 -14.96 -21.22 -1.83
C LEU A 164 -15.81 -21.29 -3.10
#